data_8fb292052ca15395ce0af70c9ab8eb11
#
_entry.id   8fb292052ca15395ce0af70c9ab8eb11
#
_cell.length_a   1.000
_cell.length_b   1.000
_cell.length_c   1.000
_cell.angle_alpha   90.00
_cell.angle_beta   90.00
_cell.angle_gamma   90.00
#
_symmetry.space_group_name_H-M   'P 1'
#
loop_
_entity.id
_entity.type
_entity.pdbx_description
1 polymer ?
#
loop_
_entity_poly.entity_id
_entity_poly.type
_entity_poly.pdbx_seq_one_letter_code
_entity_poly.pdbx_strand_id
1 'polypeptide(L)'
;MGIVLSEAARALLDGRNYAVLATLNPDGSPQSSVMWVGRDGADVLFSTVEGRRKHRNMLRDPRVSLSVIDTADPENYVELRGRVSMIHDVGRHFDTQLSWKYDGRDPGPDHPGAVRVVVRLAVDKATGPAS
;
A
#
# COMPACT_ATOMS: atom_id res chain seq x y z
N MET A 1 -15.17 -10.10 4.13
CA MET A 1 -15.62 -9.62 2.81
C MET A 1 -15.28 -8.15 2.66
N GLY A 2 -14.67 -7.78 1.55
CA GLY A 2 -14.29 -6.39 1.28
C GLY A 2 -15.49 -5.52 0.92
N ILE A 3 -15.31 -4.23 1.06
CA ILE A 3 -16.30 -3.23 0.64
C ILE A 3 -16.06 -2.83 -0.82
N VAL A 4 -17.05 -2.19 -1.43
CA VAL A 4 -16.89 -1.55 -2.74
C VAL A 4 -16.25 -0.19 -2.52
N LEU A 5 -15.15 0.09 -3.24
CA LEU A 5 -14.52 1.40 -3.19
C LEU A 5 -15.34 2.40 -4.00
N SER A 6 -15.45 3.63 -3.48
CA SER A 6 -16.07 4.72 -4.23
C SER A 6 -15.27 5.04 -5.49
N GLU A 7 -15.89 5.70 -6.44
CA GLU A 7 -15.19 6.19 -7.63
C GLU A 7 -14.05 7.14 -7.25
N ALA A 8 -14.27 8.02 -6.27
CA ALA A 8 -13.25 8.95 -5.78
C ALA A 8 -12.06 8.22 -5.15
N ALA A 9 -12.30 7.17 -4.34
CA ALA A 9 -11.23 6.37 -3.77
C ALA A 9 -10.42 5.65 -4.85
N ARG A 10 -11.11 5.06 -5.84
CA ARG A 10 -10.42 4.42 -6.96
C ARG A 10 -9.56 5.40 -7.74
N ALA A 11 -10.05 6.61 -7.99
CA ALA A 11 -9.30 7.64 -8.69
C ALA A 11 -8.01 8.02 -7.93
N LEU A 12 -8.09 8.14 -6.60
CA LEU A 12 -6.92 8.40 -5.78
C LEU A 12 -5.88 7.28 -5.87
N LEU A 13 -6.33 6.02 -5.83
CA LEU A 13 -5.44 4.86 -5.91
C LEU A 13 -4.81 4.69 -7.29
N ASP A 14 -5.53 5.02 -8.34
CA ASP A 14 -5.06 4.88 -9.72
C ASP A 14 -4.10 6.01 -10.13
N GLY A 15 -4.25 7.20 -9.52
CA GLY A 15 -3.38 8.34 -9.78
C GLY A 15 -2.04 8.24 -9.07
N ARG A 16 -1.10 9.12 -9.44
CA ARG A 16 0.24 9.21 -8.81
C ARG A 16 0.15 9.94 -7.48
N ASN A 17 -0.57 9.35 -6.54
CA ASN A 17 -0.77 9.90 -5.21
C ASN A 17 0.01 9.05 -4.19
N TYR A 18 0.51 9.70 -3.15
CA TYR A 18 1.23 8.99 -2.10
C TYR A 18 0.27 8.45 -1.06
N ALA A 19 0.66 7.36 -0.46
CA ALA A 19 -0.06 6.74 0.63
C ALA A 19 0.80 6.74 1.89
N VAL A 20 0.14 6.80 3.04
CA VAL A 20 0.77 6.58 4.35
C VAL A 20 0.20 5.30 4.92
N LEU A 21 1.07 4.32 5.13
CA LEU A 21 0.70 3.02 5.70
C LEU A 21 1.01 3.02 7.19
N ALA A 22 0.05 2.60 8.00
CA ALA A 22 0.23 2.35 9.42
C ALA A 22 0.12 0.86 9.71
N THR A 23 1.14 0.32 10.36
CA THR A 23 1.20 -1.05 10.87
C THR A 23 1.39 -1.04 12.37
N LEU A 24 1.24 -2.19 13.04
CA LEU A 24 1.34 -2.28 14.48
C LEU A 24 2.67 -2.92 14.90
N ASN A 25 3.44 -2.19 15.70
CA ASN A 25 4.63 -2.72 16.34
C ASN A 25 4.29 -3.81 17.37
N PRO A 26 5.27 -4.63 17.81
CA PRO A 26 5.00 -5.68 18.80
C PRO A 26 4.36 -5.18 20.09
N ASP A 27 4.64 -3.94 20.50
CA ASP A 27 4.05 -3.35 21.71
C ASP A 27 2.68 -2.71 21.47
N GLY A 28 2.13 -2.84 20.25
CA GLY A 28 0.85 -2.25 19.87
C GLY A 28 0.93 -0.80 19.42
N SER A 29 2.09 -0.17 19.49
CA SER A 29 2.23 1.20 18.98
C SER A 29 2.20 1.22 17.45
N PRO A 30 1.61 2.27 16.82
CA PRO A 30 1.58 2.36 15.37
C PRO A 30 2.93 2.80 14.80
N GLN A 31 3.26 2.25 13.62
CA GLN A 31 4.41 2.65 12.83
C GLN A 31 3.91 3.06 11.45
N SER A 32 4.31 4.20 10.95
CA SER A 32 3.85 4.69 9.65
C SER A 32 5.00 4.96 8.69
N SER A 33 4.72 4.85 7.40
CA SER A 33 5.68 5.16 6.33
C SER A 33 4.94 5.57 5.06
N VAL A 34 5.58 6.42 4.27
CA VAL A 34 5.06 6.85 2.96
C VAL A 34 5.41 5.81 1.91
N MET A 35 4.49 5.57 0.97
CA MET A 35 4.69 4.54 -0.06
C MET A 35 3.91 4.82 -1.32
N TRP A 36 4.27 4.08 -2.37
CA TRP A 36 3.54 3.99 -3.62
C TRP A 36 2.46 2.92 -3.53
N VAL A 37 1.37 3.11 -4.27
CA VAL A 37 0.25 2.16 -4.27
C VAL A 37 -0.26 1.89 -5.67
N GLY A 38 -0.86 0.72 -5.82
CA GLY A 38 -1.65 0.32 -6.96
C GLY A 38 -2.97 -0.28 -6.50
N ARG A 39 -3.75 -0.75 -7.45
CA ARG A 39 -5.08 -1.30 -7.17
C ARG A 39 -5.35 -2.49 -8.09
N ASP A 40 -6.02 -3.48 -7.52
CA ASP A 40 -6.60 -4.59 -8.26
C ASP A 40 -8.04 -4.76 -7.80
N GLY A 41 -9.00 -4.28 -8.62
CA GLY A 41 -10.40 -4.25 -8.21
C GLY A 41 -10.61 -3.41 -6.96
N ALA A 42 -11.14 -4.02 -5.91
CA ALA A 42 -11.38 -3.36 -4.62
C ALA A 42 -10.21 -3.51 -3.64
N ASP A 43 -9.13 -4.18 -4.04
CA ASP A 43 -7.96 -4.38 -3.20
C ASP A 43 -6.87 -3.37 -3.52
N VAL A 44 -6.14 -2.95 -2.48
CA VAL A 44 -4.97 -2.07 -2.63
C VAL A 44 -3.72 -2.93 -2.67
N LEU A 45 -2.81 -2.60 -3.57
CA LEU A 45 -1.54 -3.31 -3.72
C LEU A 45 -0.38 -2.37 -3.42
N PHE A 46 0.62 -2.86 -2.71
CA PHE A 46 1.87 -2.14 -2.51
C PHE A 46 3.04 -3.11 -2.37
N SER A 47 4.25 -2.58 -2.42
CA SER A 47 5.49 -3.36 -2.42
C SER A 47 6.29 -3.10 -1.16
N THR A 48 6.91 -4.13 -0.62
CA THR A 48 7.93 -3.99 0.43
C THR A 48 8.99 -5.06 0.27
N VAL A 49 10.00 -5.02 1.12
CA VAL A 49 11.09 -6.00 1.16
C VAL A 49 10.99 -6.80 2.45
N GLU A 50 11.17 -8.13 2.35
CA GLU A 50 11.19 -8.99 3.53
C GLU A 50 12.20 -8.48 4.56
N GLY A 51 11.80 -8.53 5.83
CA GLY A 51 12.63 -8.13 6.95
C GLY A 51 12.52 -6.66 7.36
N ARG A 52 11.92 -5.79 6.55
CA ARG A 52 11.64 -4.43 6.99
C ARG A 52 10.64 -4.41 8.14
N ARG A 53 10.65 -3.33 8.94
CA ARG A 53 9.75 -3.22 10.09
C ARG A 53 8.29 -3.45 9.70
N LYS A 54 7.80 -2.80 8.65
CA LYS A 54 6.41 -2.96 8.21
C LYS A 54 6.11 -4.40 7.77
N HIS A 55 7.05 -5.07 7.12
CA HIS A 55 6.88 -6.46 6.72
C HIS A 55 6.71 -7.37 7.95
N ARG A 56 7.61 -7.26 8.91
CA ARG A 56 7.54 -8.05 10.15
C ARG A 56 6.27 -7.73 10.94
N ASN A 57 5.88 -6.46 11.00
CA ASN A 57 4.65 -6.05 11.67
C ASN A 57 3.41 -6.71 11.03
N MET A 58 3.33 -6.69 9.70
CA MET A 58 2.20 -7.27 8.97
C MET A 58 2.16 -8.80 9.05
N LEU A 59 3.32 -9.47 9.13
CA LEU A 59 3.37 -10.92 9.36
C LEU A 59 2.78 -11.29 10.71
N ARG A 60 3.04 -10.50 11.74
CA ARG A 60 2.55 -10.76 13.11
C ARG A 60 1.09 -10.35 13.26
N ASP A 61 0.71 -9.20 12.71
CA ASP A 61 -0.65 -8.66 12.80
C ASP A 61 -1.04 -8.09 11.44
N PRO A 62 -1.99 -8.72 10.73
CA PRO A 62 -2.34 -8.31 9.37
C PRO A 62 -3.19 -7.05 9.29
N ARG A 63 -3.62 -6.47 10.40
CA ARG A 63 -4.44 -5.26 10.41
C ARG A 63 -3.60 -4.05 10.07
N VAL A 64 -4.06 -3.25 9.11
CA VAL A 64 -3.39 -2.03 8.69
C VAL A 64 -4.40 -0.92 8.43
N SER A 65 -3.89 0.31 8.42
CA SER A 65 -4.60 1.49 7.94
C SER A 65 -3.72 2.17 6.89
N LEU A 66 -4.34 2.60 5.79
CA LEU A 66 -3.64 3.23 4.69
C LEU A 66 -4.42 4.48 4.27
N SER A 67 -3.77 5.63 4.31
CA SER A 67 -4.35 6.89 3.84
C SER A 67 -3.74 7.25 2.49
N VAL A 68 -4.59 7.49 1.49
CA VAL A 68 -4.15 7.97 0.17
C VAL A 68 -4.56 9.43 0.05
N ILE A 69 -3.60 10.27 -0.28
CA ILE A 69 -3.74 11.73 -0.26
C ILE A 69 -3.63 12.26 -1.69
N ASP A 70 -4.61 13.07 -2.10
CA ASP A 70 -4.56 13.73 -3.41
C ASP A 70 -3.38 14.70 -3.44
N THR A 71 -2.43 14.48 -4.34
CA THR A 71 -1.25 15.34 -4.46
C THR A 71 -1.62 16.78 -4.83
N ALA A 72 -2.67 16.97 -5.62
CA ALA A 72 -3.13 18.29 -6.05
C ALA A 72 -3.98 19.00 -5.00
N ASP A 73 -4.64 18.23 -4.12
CA ASP A 73 -5.49 18.76 -3.06
C ASP A 73 -5.40 17.86 -1.82
N PRO A 74 -4.45 18.12 -0.91
CA PRO A 74 -4.23 17.25 0.25
C PRO A 74 -5.42 17.12 1.20
N GLU A 75 -6.41 18.02 1.13
CA GLU A 75 -7.64 17.89 1.91
C GLU A 75 -8.56 16.79 1.38
N ASN A 76 -8.35 16.38 0.13
CA ASN A 76 -9.04 15.24 -0.48
C ASN A 76 -8.22 13.97 -0.24
N TYR A 77 -8.73 13.10 0.61
CA TYR A 77 -8.05 11.84 0.96
C TYR A 77 -9.06 10.76 1.30
N VAL A 78 -8.59 9.54 1.37
CA VAL A 78 -9.35 8.41 1.89
C VAL A 78 -8.48 7.60 2.83
N GLU A 79 -9.03 7.18 3.96
CA GLU A 79 -8.39 6.21 4.84
C GLU A 79 -9.05 4.85 4.61
N LEU A 80 -8.23 3.84 4.33
CA LEU A 80 -8.66 2.48 4.04
C LEU A 80 -8.10 1.55 5.10
N ARG A 81 -8.98 0.86 5.83
CA ARG A 81 -8.58 -0.11 6.85
C ARG A 81 -8.95 -1.51 6.39
N GLY A 82 -8.14 -2.46 6.77
CA GLY A 82 -8.41 -3.86 6.46
C GLY A 82 -7.27 -4.75 6.87
N ARG A 83 -7.20 -5.91 6.20
CA ARG A 83 -6.21 -6.94 6.48
C ARG A 83 -5.41 -7.24 5.23
N VAL A 84 -4.13 -7.51 5.44
CA VAL A 84 -3.20 -7.79 4.35
C VAL A 84 -2.89 -9.27 4.21
N SER A 85 -2.55 -9.65 2.98
CA SER A 85 -1.88 -10.90 2.64
C SER A 85 -0.68 -10.56 1.76
N MET A 86 0.31 -11.45 1.70
CA MET A 86 1.56 -11.17 0.99
C MET A 86 1.98 -12.38 0.18
N ILE A 87 2.53 -12.11 -1.02
CA ILE A 87 3.16 -13.11 -1.87
C ILE A 87 4.49 -12.56 -2.38
N HIS A 88 5.40 -13.44 -2.77
CA HIS A 88 6.65 -13.02 -3.40
C HIS A 88 6.38 -12.31 -4.72
N ASP A 89 7.10 -11.23 -4.95
CA ASP A 89 7.08 -10.50 -6.23
C ASP A 89 8.16 -11.07 -7.14
N VAL A 90 7.83 -12.17 -7.82
CA VAL A 90 8.76 -12.88 -8.69
C VAL A 90 9.25 -11.94 -9.79
N GLY A 91 10.58 -11.79 -9.89
CA GLY A 91 11.20 -10.90 -10.88
C GLY A 91 10.92 -9.43 -10.67
N ARG A 92 10.44 -9.04 -9.49
CA ARG A 92 10.05 -7.65 -9.19
C ARG A 92 9.01 -7.11 -10.16
N HIS A 93 8.12 -7.96 -10.64
CA HIS A 93 7.15 -7.60 -11.67
C HIS A 93 6.23 -6.45 -11.22
N PHE A 94 5.64 -6.58 -10.04
CA PHE A 94 4.76 -5.54 -9.50
C PHE A 94 5.53 -4.27 -9.11
N ASP A 95 6.69 -4.42 -8.48
CA ASP A 95 7.55 -3.30 -8.10
C ASP A 95 7.95 -2.49 -9.35
N THR A 96 8.22 -3.17 -10.46
CA THR A 96 8.50 -2.53 -11.76
C THR A 96 7.28 -1.76 -12.26
N GLN A 97 6.08 -2.31 -12.15
CA GLN A 97 4.84 -1.61 -12.52
C GLN A 97 4.66 -0.32 -11.70
N LEU A 98 4.91 -0.38 -10.39
CA LEU A 98 4.86 0.82 -9.54
C LEU A 98 5.89 1.86 -9.95
N SER A 99 7.11 1.44 -10.26
CA SER A 99 8.16 2.36 -10.70
C SER A 99 7.76 3.08 -11.98
N TRP A 100 7.18 2.39 -12.95
CA TRP A 100 6.69 3.02 -14.17
C TRP A 100 5.53 3.97 -13.92
N LYS A 101 4.64 3.65 -12.99
CA LYS A 101 3.53 4.53 -12.62
C LYS A 101 4.04 5.84 -12.00
N TYR A 102 5.00 5.76 -11.08
CA TYR A 102 5.44 6.91 -10.29
C TYR A 102 6.65 7.64 -10.88
N ASP A 103 7.61 6.91 -11.46
CA ASP A 103 8.87 7.48 -11.96
C ASP A 103 9.03 7.41 -13.47
N GLY A 104 8.23 6.62 -14.17
CA GLY A 104 8.30 6.44 -15.62
C GLY A 104 9.57 5.72 -16.08
N ARG A 105 10.13 4.83 -15.26
CA ARG A 105 11.33 4.06 -15.56
C ARG A 105 11.40 2.81 -14.70
N ASP A 106 12.30 1.88 -15.08
CA ASP A 106 12.57 0.70 -14.26
C ASP A 106 13.12 1.09 -12.88
N PRO A 107 12.83 0.29 -11.84
CA PRO A 107 13.36 0.55 -10.52
C PRO A 107 14.86 0.33 -10.49
N GLY A 108 15.55 1.06 -9.62
CA GLY A 108 16.95 0.79 -9.31
C GLY A 108 17.12 -0.59 -8.66
N PRO A 109 18.38 -1.07 -8.58
CA PRO A 109 18.65 -2.36 -7.95
C PRO A 109 18.34 -2.33 -6.45
N ASP A 110 17.83 -3.45 -5.93
CA ASP A 110 17.74 -3.67 -4.49
C ASP A 110 19.11 -4.10 -3.96
N HIS A 111 19.28 -4.04 -2.64
CA HIS A 111 20.49 -4.58 -2.02
C HIS A 111 20.58 -6.10 -2.27
N PRO A 112 21.80 -6.70 -2.32
CA PRO A 112 21.96 -8.12 -2.55
C PRO A 112 21.17 -8.96 -1.54
N GLY A 113 20.46 -9.97 -2.04
CA GLY A 113 19.65 -10.85 -1.20
C GLY A 113 18.27 -10.31 -0.83
N ALA A 114 17.91 -9.11 -1.26
CA ALA A 114 16.58 -8.57 -1.01
C ALA A 114 15.50 -9.42 -1.66
N VAL A 115 14.41 -9.67 -0.94
CA VAL A 115 13.23 -10.37 -1.46
C VAL A 115 12.05 -9.41 -1.44
N ARG A 116 11.56 -9.07 -2.63
CA ARG A 116 10.38 -8.22 -2.78
C ARG A 116 9.10 -9.02 -2.59
N VAL A 117 8.14 -8.40 -1.92
CA VAL A 117 6.80 -8.97 -1.75
C VAL A 117 5.74 -8.00 -2.23
N VAL A 118 4.67 -8.55 -2.80
CA VAL A 118 3.44 -7.80 -3.08
C VAL A 118 2.54 -7.96 -1.86
N VAL A 119 2.09 -6.83 -1.32
CA VAL A 119 1.13 -6.81 -0.24
C VAL A 119 -0.24 -6.46 -0.82
N ARG A 120 -1.24 -7.26 -0.48
CA ARG A 120 -2.63 -7.05 -0.90
C ARG A 120 -3.45 -6.70 0.32
N LEU A 121 -4.05 -5.52 0.30
CA LEU A 121 -4.95 -5.05 1.35
C LEU A 121 -6.40 -5.28 0.92
N ALA A 122 -7.10 -6.14 1.64
CA ALA A 122 -8.55 -6.31 1.51
C ALA A 122 -9.21 -5.28 2.42
N VAL A 123 -9.92 -4.32 1.82
CA VAL A 123 -10.46 -3.17 2.53
C VAL A 123 -11.78 -3.54 3.21
N ASP A 124 -11.87 -3.31 4.52
CA ASP A 124 -13.09 -3.51 5.32
C ASP A 124 -13.85 -2.22 5.54
N LYS A 125 -13.16 -1.08 5.59
CA LYS A 125 -13.74 0.21 5.96
C LYS A 125 -13.01 1.33 5.24
N ALA A 126 -13.80 2.28 4.72
CA ALA A 126 -13.27 3.49 4.11
C ALA A 126 -13.87 4.71 4.81
N THR A 127 -13.04 5.69 5.14
CA THR A 127 -13.46 6.95 5.78
C THR A 127 -12.76 8.12 5.10
N GLY A 128 -13.23 9.34 5.38
CA GLY A 128 -12.66 10.55 4.83
C GLY A 128 -13.44 11.09 3.62
N PRO A 129 -13.03 12.25 3.08
CA PRO A 129 -13.77 12.94 2.01
C PRO A 129 -13.99 12.11 0.74
N ALA A 130 -13.04 11.24 0.39
CA ALA A 130 -13.14 10.42 -0.82
C ALA A 130 -13.66 8.99 -0.54
N SER A 131 -14.19 8.74 0.63
CA SER A 131 -14.69 7.40 0.97
C SER A 131 -16.03 6.99 0.24
#